data_5d00377e4b6db31bcdee8c25d6b199d7
#
_entry.id   5d00377e4b6db31bcdee8c25d6b199d7
#
_cell.length_a   1.000
_cell.length_b   1.000
_cell.length_c   1.000
_cell.angle_alpha   90.00
_cell.angle_beta   90.00
_cell.angle_gamma   90.00
#
_symmetry.space_group_name_H-M   'P 1'
#
loop_
_entity.id
_entity.type
_entity.pdbx_description
1 polymer ?
#
loop_
_entity_poly.entity_id
_entity_poly.type
_entity_poly.pdbx_seq_one_letter_code
_entity_poly.pdbx_strand_id
1 'polypeptide(L)' 'MEEYILEECPICRGAGLLMHAGGWNVQVECVDCSAHTVYVEYEDEDEKAEAERKVIHLWNIGKVITSERGE' A
#
# COMPACT_ATOMS: atom_id res chain seq x y z
N MET A 1 4.69 1.37 20.37
CA MET A 1 3.73 1.15 19.40
C MET A 1 3.86 2.09 18.26
N GLU A 2 3.76 1.58 17.07
CA GLU A 2 3.93 2.38 15.94
C GLU A 2 2.63 2.79 15.36
N GLU A 3 2.55 3.96 14.80
CA GLU A 3 1.39 4.40 14.12
C GLU A 3 1.70 4.64 12.71
N TYR A 4 0.86 4.15 11.82
CA TYR A 4 1.02 4.34 10.41
C TYR A 4 0.06 5.41 9.96
N ILE A 5 0.57 6.43 9.29
CA ILE A 5 -0.25 7.50 8.77
C ILE A 5 -0.29 7.37 7.28
N LEU A 6 -1.47 7.10 6.74
CA LEU A 6 -1.66 6.99 5.31
C LEU A 6 -2.25 8.30 4.80
N GLU A 7 -1.56 8.90 3.86
CA GLU A 7 -2.05 10.11 3.23
C GLU A 7 -3.24 9.78 2.33
N GLU A 8 -3.84 10.79 1.80
CA GLU A 8 -4.91 10.59 0.84
C GLU A 8 -4.35 9.97 -0.43
N CYS A 9 -5.22 9.29 -1.15
CA CYS A 9 -4.82 8.70 -2.43
C CYS A 9 -4.27 9.79 -3.34
N PRO A 10 -3.13 9.58 -3.97
CA PRO A 10 -2.57 10.62 -4.83
C PRO A 10 -3.34 10.79 -6.13
N ILE A 11 -4.26 9.88 -6.44
CA ILE A 11 -5.03 9.94 -7.67
C ILE A 11 -6.38 10.57 -7.43
N CYS A 12 -7.16 10.05 -6.51
CA CYS A 12 -8.53 10.49 -6.32
C CYS A 12 -8.78 11.08 -4.94
N ARG A 13 -7.78 11.10 -4.09
CA ARG A 13 -7.87 11.61 -2.74
C ARG A 13 -8.77 10.79 -1.83
N GLY A 14 -9.01 9.56 -2.20
CA GLY A 14 -9.75 8.65 -1.35
C GLY A 14 -8.87 8.10 -0.25
N ALA A 15 -9.40 7.17 0.50
CA ALA A 15 -8.69 6.59 1.63
C ALA A 15 -7.88 5.38 1.20
N GLY A 16 -6.68 5.27 1.74
CA GLY A 16 -5.87 4.09 1.50
C GLY A 16 -6.11 3.04 2.57
N LEU A 17 -5.92 1.80 2.21
CA LEU A 17 -6.10 0.68 3.12
C LEU A 17 -4.93 -0.26 3.00
N LEU A 18 -4.33 -0.61 4.12
CA LEU A 18 -3.24 -1.56 4.13
C LEU A 18 -3.80 -2.96 3.98
N MET A 19 -3.39 -3.68 2.97
CA MET A 19 -3.93 -4.98 2.68
C MET A 19 -2.82 -6.01 2.61
N HIS A 20 -3.13 -7.22 3.04
CA HIS A 20 -2.21 -8.34 2.98
C HIS A 20 -2.75 -9.33 1.96
N ALA A 21 -1.98 -9.60 0.95
CA ALA A 21 -2.41 -10.50 -0.11
C ALA A 21 -1.59 -11.76 -0.03
N GLY A 22 -2.22 -12.89 -0.10
CA GLY A 22 -1.55 -14.16 -0.13
C GLY A 22 -0.84 -14.54 1.15
N GLY A 23 -1.01 -13.81 2.18
CA GLY A 23 -0.44 -14.17 3.46
C GLY A 23 0.98 -13.66 3.69
N TRP A 24 1.74 -13.46 2.66
CA TRP A 24 3.13 -13.05 2.81
C TRP A 24 3.46 -11.83 1.99
N ASN A 25 2.46 -11.09 1.54
CA ASN A 25 2.62 -9.87 0.79
C ASN A 25 1.77 -8.79 1.42
N VAL A 26 2.19 -7.53 1.27
CA VAL A 26 1.44 -6.43 1.80
C VAL A 26 1.47 -5.29 0.79
N GLN A 27 0.40 -4.58 0.68
CA GLN A 27 0.30 -3.41 -0.20
C GLN A 27 -0.71 -2.44 0.38
N VAL A 28 -0.72 -1.21 -0.11
CA VAL A 28 -1.74 -0.24 0.24
C VAL A 28 -2.58 -0.01 -1.00
N GLU A 29 -3.88 0.00 -0.85
CA GLU A 29 -4.79 0.14 -1.97
C GLU A 29 -5.84 1.18 -1.65
N CYS A 30 -6.21 1.99 -2.63
CA CYS A 30 -7.28 2.94 -2.46
C CYS A 30 -8.62 2.25 -2.55
N VAL A 31 -9.53 2.58 -1.64
CA VAL A 31 -10.84 1.95 -1.65
C VAL A 31 -11.76 2.55 -2.70
N ASP A 32 -11.36 3.67 -3.30
CA ASP A 32 -12.23 4.33 -4.27
C ASP A 32 -11.79 4.11 -5.71
N CYS A 33 -10.55 4.31 -6.03
CA CYS A 33 -10.12 4.23 -7.42
C CYS A 33 -9.25 3.03 -7.72
N SER A 34 -8.98 2.22 -6.75
CA SER A 34 -8.18 0.99 -6.89
C SER A 34 -6.71 1.24 -7.20
N ALA A 35 -6.23 2.45 -7.02
CA ALA A 35 -4.80 2.67 -7.13
C ALA A 35 -4.11 1.95 -5.97
N HIS A 36 -2.95 1.38 -6.21
CA HIS A 36 -2.28 0.62 -5.16
C HIS A 36 -0.78 0.70 -5.34
N THR A 37 -0.05 0.47 -4.26
CA THR A 37 1.40 0.36 -4.35
C THR A 37 1.76 -1.01 -4.90
N VAL A 38 3.02 -1.18 -5.25
CA VAL A 38 3.50 -2.53 -5.49
C VAL A 38 3.44 -3.27 -4.18
N TYR A 39 3.29 -4.57 -4.20
CA TYR A 39 3.30 -5.30 -2.96
C TYR A 39 4.73 -5.67 -2.60
N VAL A 40 4.98 -5.81 -1.30
CA VAL A 40 6.28 -6.15 -0.78
C VAL A 40 6.15 -7.47 -0.04
N GLU A 41 7.01 -8.43 -0.37
CA GLU A 41 6.97 -9.72 0.26
C GLU A 41 7.77 -9.71 1.53
N TYR A 42 7.38 -10.54 2.48
CA TYR A 42 8.12 -10.71 3.71
C TYR A 42 8.14 -12.18 4.08
N GLU A 43 9.11 -12.59 4.87
CA GLU A 43 9.26 -14.00 5.22
C GLU A 43 8.95 -14.28 6.67
N ASP A 44 9.00 -13.31 7.54
CA ASP A 44 8.65 -13.54 8.92
C ASP A 44 8.04 -12.27 9.48
N GLU A 45 7.67 -12.32 10.74
CA GLU A 45 6.95 -11.20 11.33
C GLU A 45 7.80 -9.99 11.53
N ASP A 46 9.09 -10.15 11.70
CA ASP A 46 9.96 -9.01 11.80
C ASP A 46 10.02 -8.28 10.49
N GLU A 47 10.07 -9.01 9.39
CA GLU A 47 10.09 -8.40 8.09
C GLU A 47 8.73 -7.84 7.71
N LYS A 48 7.66 -8.40 8.30
CA LYS A 48 6.34 -7.92 8.00
C LYS A 48 6.20 -6.45 8.37
N ALA A 49 6.67 -6.06 9.54
CA ALA A 49 6.56 -4.68 9.97
C ALA A 49 7.32 -3.76 9.03
N GLU A 50 8.49 -4.20 8.58
CA GLU A 50 9.27 -3.42 7.68
C GLU A 50 8.61 -3.31 6.32
N ALA A 51 8.02 -4.40 5.84
CA ALA A 51 7.31 -4.38 4.57
C ALA A 51 6.11 -3.45 4.63
N GLU A 52 5.40 -3.45 5.74
CA GLU A 52 4.28 -2.53 5.91
C GLU A 52 4.74 -1.09 5.86
N ARG A 53 5.82 -0.79 6.54
CA ARG A 53 6.34 0.56 6.52
C ARG A 53 6.76 0.97 5.11
N LYS A 54 7.33 0.05 4.36
CA LYS A 54 7.77 0.34 3.03
C LYS A 54 6.61 0.68 2.09
N VAL A 55 5.54 -0.10 2.13
CA VAL A 55 4.41 0.18 1.25
C VAL A 55 3.68 1.45 1.67
N ILE A 56 3.64 1.73 2.97
CA ILE A 56 3.04 2.97 3.44
C ILE A 56 3.85 4.16 2.94
N HIS A 57 5.16 4.04 2.98
CA HIS A 57 6.00 5.10 2.45
C HIS A 57 5.77 5.29 0.95
N LEU A 58 5.67 4.21 0.19
CA LEU A 58 5.42 4.32 -1.23
C LEU A 58 4.08 4.99 -1.50
N TRP A 59 3.08 4.67 -0.73
CA TRP A 59 1.77 5.29 -0.88
C TRP A 59 1.87 6.79 -0.61
N ASN A 60 2.56 7.15 0.45
CA ASN A 60 2.60 8.53 0.89
C ASN A 60 3.39 9.43 -0.06
N ILE A 61 4.35 8.87 -0.79
CA ILE A 61 5.09 9.65 -1.75
C ILE A 61 4.47 9.60 -3.14
N GLY A 62 3.33 8.94 -3.27
CA GLY A 62 2.61 8.93 -4.53
C GLY A 62 3.03 7.87 -5.53
N LYS A 63 3.78 6.87 -5.09
CA LYS A 63 4.22 5.83 -5.98
C LYS A 63 3.20 4.71 -6.02
N VAL A 64 2.13 4.94 -6.77
CA VAL A 64 1.05 3.97 -6.88
C VAL A 64 0.82 3.62 -8.33
N ILE A 65 0.19 2.49 -8.55
CA ILE A 65 -0.17 1.99 -9.85
C ILE A 65 -1.67 1.97 -9.95
N THR A 66 -2.22 2.45 -11.05
CA THR A 66 -3.66 2.36 -11.21
C THR A 66 -3.99 1.16 -12.05
N SER A 67 -5.08 0.56 -11.77
CA SER A 67 -5.47 -0.60 -12.49
C SER A 67 -6.21 -0.34 -13.72
N GLU A 68 -6.34 0.88 -14.14
CA GLU A 68 -6.99 1.16 -15.29
C GLU A 68 -6.28 0.78 -16.40
N ARG A 69 -6.65 0.21 -17.16
CA ARG A 69 -5.97 -0.22 -18.15
C ARG A 69 -5.82 0.47 -19.15
N GLY A 70 -5.84 0.95 -19.27
CA GLY A 70 -5.80 1.55 -20.14
C GLY A 70 -4.85 1.46 -21.05
N GLU A 71 -4.59 1.37 -21.02
CA GLU A 71 -3.95 1.25 -21.51
C GLU A 71 -3.59 1.02 -21.71
#